data_9abc622bcc0f5cbac7a5818dad4a6154
#
_entry.id   9abc622bcc0f5cbac7a5818dad4a6154
#
_cell.length_a   1.000
_cell.length_b   1.000
_cell.length_c   1.000
_cell.angle_alpha   90.00
_cell.angle_beta   90.00
_cell.angle_gamma   90.00
#
_symmetry.space_group_name_H-M   'P 1'
#
loop_
_entity.id
_entity.type
_entity.pdbx_description
1 polymer ?
#
loop_
_entity_poly.entity_id
_entity_poly.type
_entity_poly.pdbx_seq_one_letter_code
_entity_poly.pdbx_strand_id
1 'polypeptide(L)'
;MRNIIAFFREFTDRVEQRYIEEWEYEVGQSSKLSLFRSIASPCIEPESYLFAVKLRKYRAGLAKLRCSAHSLRIEKGRHVNELMAERVCRLCERNGDYVLDDEYHFILCCPSLAELRVQYLPMDVVTNPDYSKFIKLLKDENEDIQTGIAAFIFQASKCRGDLVLTV
;
A
#
# COMPACT_ATOMS: atom_id res chain seq x y z
N MET A 1 5.06 45.55 -19.49
CA MET A 1 4.55 44.24 -19.94
C MET A 1 5.02 43.16 -18.94
N ARG A 2 4.11 42.54 -18.20
CA ARG A 2 4.49 41.36 -17.41
C ARG A 2 5.00 40.32 -18.41
N ASN A 3 6.16 39.74 -18.12
CA ASN A 3 6.73 38.68 -18.95
C ASN A 3 5.75 37.50 -18.95
N ILE A 4 5.30 37.08 -20.12
CA ILE A 4 4.35 35.94 -20.27
C ILE A 4 4.86 34.69 -19.56
N ILE A 5 6.17 34.45 -19.61
CA ILE A 5 6.80 33.32 -18.93
C ILE A 5 6.63 33.42 -17.40
N ALA A 6 6.79 34.59 -16.82
CA ALA A 6 6.58 34.80 -15.39
C ALA A 6 5.14 34.61 -14.99
N PHE A 7 4.19 35.02 -15.83
CA PHE A 7 2.75 34.78 -15.60
C PHE A 7 2.41 33.29 -15.60
N PHE A 8 2.88 32.51 -16.60
CA PHE A 8 2.65 31.08 -16.65
C PHE A 8 3.26 30.35 -15.47
N ARG A 9 4.48 30.71 -15.04
CA ARG A 9 5.11 30.13 -13.85
C ARG A 9 4.25 30.39 -12.61
N GLU A 10 3.89 31.65 -12.36
CA GLU A 10 3.06 32.01 -11.21
C GLU A 10 1.70 31.29 -11.22
N PHE A 11 1.10 31.11 -12.40
CA PHE A 11 -0.15 30.38 -12.55
C PHE A 11 0.03 28.89 -12.22
N THR A 12 1.07 28.25 -12.76
CA THR A 12 1.38 26.83 -12.49
C THR A 12 1.63 26.62 -11.01
N ASP A 13 2.49 27.45 -10.39
CA ASP A 13 2.81 27.35 -8.96
C ASP A 13 1.56 27.44 -8.08
N ARG A 14 0.62 28.31 -8.43
CA ARG A 14 -0.66 28.44 -7.69
C ARG A 14 -1.57 27.24 -7.85
N VAL A 15 -1.63 26.66 -9.05
CA VAL A 15 -2.43 25.44 -9.31
C VAL A 15 -1.86 24.26 -8.55
N GLU A 16 -0.55 24.11 -8.57
CA GLU A 16 0.16 23.04 -7.83
C GLU A 16 -0.03 23.20 -6.31
N GLN A 17 0.14 24.41 -5.80
CA GLN A 17 -0.08 24.69 -4.37
C GLN A 17 -1.51 24.34 -3.94
N ARG A 18 -2.51 24.74 -4.71
CA ARG A 18 -3.90 24.43 -4.43
C ARG A 18 -4.18 22.93 -4.46
N TYR A 19 -3.61 22.21 -5.45
CA TYR A 19 -3.72 20.78 -5.53
C TYR A 19 -3.14 20.09 -4.29
N ILE A 20 -1.96 20.51 -3.83
CA ILE A 20 -1.30 19.98 -2.63
C ILE A 20 -2.20 20.19 -1.40
N GLU A 21 -2.71 21.41 -1.20
CA GLU A 21 -3.59 21.74 -0.07
C GLU A 21 -4.89 20.91 -0.07
N GLU A 22 -5.53 20.75 -1.22
CA GLU A 22 -6.74 19.94 -1.37
C GLU A 22 -6.43 18.46 -1.11
N TRP A 23 -5.33 17.93 -1.65
CA TRP A 23 -4.89 16.57 -1.44
C TRP A 23 -4.59 16.26 0.05
N GLU A 24 -3.84 17.11 0.71
CA GLU A 24 -3.52 16.98 2.14
C GLU A 24 -4.78 16.98 2.99
N TYR A 25 -5.71 17.86 2.68
CA TYR A 25 -6.99 17.92 3.37
C TYR A 25 -7.81 16.64 3.17
N GLU A 26 -8.06 16.22 1.94
CA GLU A 26 -8.87 15.04 1.63
C GLU A 26 -8.27 13.74 2.17
N VAL A 27 -6.98 13.52 1.96
CA VAL A 27 -6.26 12.34 2.48
C VAL A 27 -6.17 12.39 3.99
N GLY A 28 -6.00 13.58 4.58
CA GLY A 28 -5.95 13.80 6.02
C GLY A 28 -7.26 13.43 6.72
N GLN A 29 -8.41 13.74 6.13
CA GLN A 29 -9.73 13.45 6.69
C GLN A 29 -10.16 11.98 6.52
N SER A 30 -9.54 11.25 5.60
CA SER A 30 -9.94 9.87 5.31
C SER A 30 -9.33 8.88 6.29
N SER A 31 -10.17 8.27 7.14
CA SER A 31 -9.76 7.15 7.99
C SER A 31 -9.36 5.89 7.19
N LYS A 32 -9.88 5.75 5.99
CA LYS A 32 -9.56 4.66 5.06
C LYS A 32 -8.13 4.76 4.54
N LEU A 33 -7.63 5.97 4.29
CA LEU A 33 -6.35 6.21 3.63
C LEU A 33 -5.18 6.36 4.61
N SER A 34 -5.24 5.74 5.80
CA SER A 34 -4.19 5.85 6.82
C SER A 34 -2.83 5.35 6.33
N LEU A 35 -2.79 4.18 5.67
CA LEU A 35 -1.58 3.66 5.05
C LEU A 35 -1.13 4.56 3.90
N PHE A 36 -2.05 4.93 2.99
CA PHE A 36 -1.73 5.79 1.85
C PHE A 36 -1.08 7.11 2.29
N ARG A 37 -1.61 7.76 3.31
CA ARG A 37 -1.06 8.99 3.92
C ARG A 37 0.38 8.81 4.43
N SER A 38 0.72 7.61 4.91
CA SER A 38 2.06 7.31 5.43
C SER A 38 3.09 7.05 4.33
N ILE A 39 2.65 6.66 3.12
CA ILE A 39 3.53 6.22 2.04
C ILE A 39 3.49 7.09 0.79
N ALA A 40 2.43 7.85 0.56
CA ALA A 40 2.29 8.76 -0.58
C ALA A 40 2.61 10.20 -0.18
N SER A 41 3.01 10.97 -1.17
CA SER A 41 3.18 12.42 -1.07
C SER A 41 2.30 13.08 -2.15
N PRO A 42 1.82 14.31 -1.93
CA PRO A 42 1.13 15.04 -2.98
C PRO A 42 2.10 15.25 -4.14
N CYS A 43 1.82 14.60 -5.26
CA CYS A 43 2.65 14.67 -6.45
C CYS A 43 1.74 14.68 -7.68
N ILE A 44 2.10 15.50 -8.66
CA ILE A 44 1.41 15.56 -9.95
C ILE A 44 1.85 14.39 -10.83
N GLU A 45 3.10 13.93 -10.63
CA GLU A 45 3.64 12.80 -11.37
C GLU A 45 3.02 11.47 -10.90
N PRO A 46 2.73 10.56 -11.82
CA PRO A 46 2.27 9.22 -11.46
C PRO A 46 3.31 8.47 -10.63
N GLU A 47 2.86 7.69 -9.66
CA GLU A 47 3.71 6.87 -8.82
C GLU A 47 4.60 5.92 -9.63
N SER A 48 5.88 5.81 -9.28
CA SER A 48 6.92 5.06 -10.01
C SER A 48 6.55 3.59 -10.23
N TYR A 49 5.90 2.93 -9.27
CA TYR A 49 5.48 1.54 -9.40
C TYR A 49 4.49 1.29 -10.55
N LEU A 50 3.77 2.33 -11.00
CA LEU A 50 2.86 2.21 -12.14
C LEU A 50 3.60 1.92 -13.44
N PHE A 51 4.87 2.29 -13.52
CA PHE A 51 5.75 2.05 -14.66
C PHE A 51 6.69 0.87 -14.43
N ALA A 52 7.24 0.70 -13.22
CA ALA A 52 8.16 -0.36 -12.86
C ALA A 52 7.48 -1.74 -12.90
N VAL A 53 6.31 -1.88 -12.31
CA VAL A 53 5.60 -3.16 -12.25
C VAL A 53 4.89 -3.47 -13.58
N LYS A 54 5.53 -4.22 -14.47
CA LYS A 54 5.03 -4.48 -15.83
C LYS A 54 3.76 -5.34 -15.85
N LEU A 55 3.66 -6.35 -14.98
CA LEU A 55 2.49 -7.24 -14.93
C LEU A 55 1.29 -6.55 -14.29
N ARG A 56 0.24 -6.32 -15.09
CA ARG A 56 -0.99 -5.63 -14.66
C ARG A 56 -1.59 -6.21 -13.37
N LYS A 57 -1.63 -7.54 -13.23
CA LYS A 57 -2.17 -8.20 -12.04
C LYS A 57 -1.38 -7.88 -10.76
N TYR A 58 -0.05 -7.78 -10.85
CA TYR A 58 0.83 -7.41 -9.73
C TYR A 58 0.66 -5.94 -9.38
N ARG A 59 0.70 -5.07 -10.37
CA ARG A 59 0.49 -3.64 -10.21
C ARG A 59 -0.87 -3.32 -9.58
N ALA A 60 -1.94 -3.99 -10.04
CA ALA A 60 -3.28 -3.83 -9.47
C ALA A 60 -3.35 -4.27 -8.01
N GLY A 61 -2.67 -5.35 -7.62
CA GLY A 61 -2.57 -5.81 -6.23
C GLY A 61 -1.89 -4.77 -5.34
N LEU A 62 -0.75 -4.23 -5.79
CA LEU A 62 -0.01 -3.20 -5.06
C LEU A 62 -0.83 -1.90 -4.93
N ALA A 63 -1.48 -1.45 -6.02
CA ALA A 63 -2.35 -0.27 -5.99
C ALA A 63 -3.51 -0.43 -5.00
N LYS A 64 -4.18 -1.59 -5.00
CA LYS A 64 -5.26 -1.90 -4.04
C LYS A 64 -4.77 -1.86 -2.60
N LEU A 65 -3.59 -2.40 -2.32
CA LEU A 65 -3.02 -2.38 -0.98
C LEU A 65 -2.72 -0.94 -0.54
N ARG A 66 -2.04 -0.16 -1.38
CA ARG A 66 -1.71 1.24 -1.08
C ARG A 66 -2.95 2.10 -0.79
N CYS A 67 -4.03 1.89 -1.52
CA CYS A 67 -5.29 2.65 -1.38
C CYS A 67 -6.30 2.01 -0.40
N SER A 68 -5.90 1.04 0.42
CA SER A 68 -6.78 0.31 1.35
C SER A 68 -8.05 -0.24 0.66
N ALA A 69 -7.88 -0.72 -0.59
CA ALA A 69 -8.93 -1.34 -1.40
C ALA A 69 -8.74 -2.87 -1.53
N HIS A 70 -8.10 -3.44 -0.53
CA HIS A 70 -7.77 -4.87 -0.41
C HIS A 70 -8.77 -5.64 0.45
N SER A 71 -8.56 -6.97 0.53
CA SER A 71 -9.46 -7.88 1.22
C SER A 71 -9.06 -8.25 2.64
N LEU A 72 -8.04 -7.60 3.23
CA LEU A 72 -7.64 -7.84 4.62
C LEU A 72 -8.76 -7.46 5.59
N ARG A 73 -8.80 -8.14 6.75
CA ARG A 73 -9.86 -7.95 7.74
C ARG A 73 -9.92 -6.53 8.30
N ILE A 74 -8.80 -5.83 8.35
CA ILE A 74 -8.78 -4.43 8.76
C ILE A 74 -9.77 -3.58 7.93
N GLU A 75 -9.87 -3.84 6.62
CA GLU A 75 -10.80 -3.14 5.73
C GLU A 75 -12.16 -3.82 5.61
N LYS A 76 -12.22 -5.14 5.39
CA LYS A 76 -13.50 -5.88 5.32
C LYS A 76 -14.32 -5.71 6.59
N GLY A 77 -13.68 -5.86 7.76
CA GLY A 77 -14.36 -5.72 9.05
C GLY A 77 -14.93 -4.32 9.26
N ARG A 78 -14.27 -3.29 8.73
CA ARG A 78 -14.78 -1.92 8.78
C ARG A 78 -16.11 -1.75 8.03
N HIS A 79 -16.24 -2.39 6.87
CA HIS A 79 -17.46 -2.31 6.06
C HIS A 79 -18.67 -3.02 6.70
N VAL A 80 -18.44 -3.99 7.59
CA VAL A 80 -19.49 -4.72 8.31
C VAL A 80 -19.59 -4.32 9.79
N ASN A 81 -18.96 -3.21 10.17
CA ASN A 81 -18.93 -2.68 11.55
C ASN A 81 -18.39 -3.67 12.58
N GLU A 82 -17.47 -4.53 12.19
CA GLU A 82 -16.77 -5.46 13.08
C GLU A 82 -15.84 -4.70 14.04
N LEU A 83 -15.77 -5.11 15.29
CA LEU A 83 -14.85 -4.49 16.25
C LEU A 83 -13.40 -4.71 15.82
N MET A 84 -12.53 -3.74 16.11
CA MET A 84 -11.11 -3.81 15.72
C MET A 84 -10.44 -5.11 16.19
N ALA A 85 -10.73 -5.53 17.43
CA ALA A 85 -10.18 -6.75 18.03
C ALA A 85 -10.63 -8.04 17.33
N GLU A 86 -11.70 -8.01 16.56
CA GLU A 86 -12.25 -9.16 15.84
C GLU A 86 -11.69 -9.29 14.42
N ARG A 87 -10.98 -8.26 13.94
CA ARG A 87 -10.41 -8.23 12.58
C ARG A 87 -9.11 -9.01 12.50
N VAL A 88 -9.13 -10.25 12.95
CA VAL A 88 -7.94 -11.11 13.05
C VAL A 88 -7.60 -11.81 11.73
N CYS A 89 -6.32 -12.10 11.55
CA CYS A 89 -5.82 -12.86 10.40
C CYS A 89 -6.32 -14.31 10.45
N ARG A 90 -7.11 -14.72 9.46
CA ARG A 90 -7.69 -16.07 9.40
C ARG A 90 -6.65 -17.19 9.27
N LEU A 91 -5.48 -16.90 8.72
CA LEU A 91 -4.40 -17.88 8.65
C LEU A 91 -3.77 -18.14 10.03
N CYS A 92 -3.57 -17.06 10.80
CA CYS A 92 -3.05 -17.15 12.17
C CYS A 92 -4.09 -17.72 13.14
N GLU A 93 -5.34 -17.31 13.00
CA GLU A 93 -6.47 -17.81 13.82
C GLU A 93 -6.60 -19.34 13.78
N ARG A 94 -6.35 -19.97 12.62
CA ARG A 94 -6.37 -21.45 12.50
C ARG A 94 -5.30 -22.12 13.35
N ASN A 95 -4.25 -21.40 13.69
CA ASN A 95 -3.15 -21.88 14.55
C ASN A 95 -3.33 -21.44 16.02
N GLY A 96 -4.44 -20.75 16.33
CA GLY A 96 -4.72 -20.24 17.69
C GLY A 96 -4.15 -18.86 17.97
N ASP A 97 -3.59 -18.18 16.95
CA ASP A 97 -3.00 -16.83 17.10
C ASP A 97 -4.01 -15.76 16.64
N TYR A 98 -4.41 -14.90 17.56
CA TYR A 98 -5.37 -13.82 17.30
C TYR A 98 -4.66 -12.50 17.02
N VAL A 99 -4.09 -12.37 15.83
CA VAL A 99 -3.32 -11.19 15.40
C VAL A 99 -4.13 -10.35 14.43
N LEU A 100 -4.10 -9.02 14.59
CA LEU A 100 -4.78 -8.08 13.68
C LEU A 100 -4.35 -8.32 12.23
N ASP A 101 -5.32 -8.41 11.32
CA ASP A 101 -5.10 -8.64 9.89
C ASP A 101 -4.98 -7.30 9.15
N ASP A 102 -3.90 -6.59 9.44
CA ASP A 102 -3.53 -5.34 8.76
C ASP A 102 -2.44 -5.56 7.69
N GLU A 103 -2.09 -4.50 7.00
CA GLU A 103 -1.10 -4.52 5.92
C GLU A 103 0.30 -4.85 6.41
N TYR A 104 0.67 -4.39 7.63
CA TYR A 104 1.96 -4.68 8.24
C TYR A 104 2.08 -6.18 8.57
N HIS A 105 1.08 -6.74 9.25
CA HIS A 105 1.03 -8.18 9.53
C HIS A 105 1.07 -9.00 8.24
N PHE A 106 0.26 -8.64 7.25
CA PHE A 106 0.18 -9.35 5.97
C PHE A 106 1.52 -9.37 5.24
N ILE A 107 2.20 -8.24 5.13
CA ILE A 107 3.46 -8.16 4.38
C ILE A 107 4.62 -8.73 5.18
N LEU A 108 4.77 -8.41 6.45
CA LEU A 108 6.01 -8.70 7.19
C LEU A 108 5.89 -9.75 8.28
N CYS A 109 4.72 -9.96 8.87
CA CYS A 109 4.64 -10.73 10.12
C CYS A 109 3.94 -12.07 10.01
N CYS A 110 2.97 -12.26 9.09
CA CYS A 110 2.17 -13.49 9.03
C CYS A 110 3.04 -14.75 8.84
N PRO A 111 3.08 -15.71 9.80
CA PRO A 111 3.94 -16.90 9.69
C PRO A 111 3.62 -17.76 8.47
N SER A 112 2.34 -17.87 8.10
CA SER A 112 1.90 -18.66 6.94
C SER A 112 2.38 -18.11 5.59
N LEU A 113 2.96 -16.92 5.56
CA LEU A 113 3.48 -16.28 4.35
C LEU A 113 5.02 -16.15 4.38
N ALA A 114 5.70 -16.80 5.31
CA ALA A 114 7.15 -16.67 5.51
C ALA A 114 7.96 -17.06 4.27
N GLU A 115 7.62 -18.16 3.62
CA GLU A 115 8.34 -18.64 2.43
C GLU A 115 8.21 -17.66 1.26
N LEU A 116 7.02 -17.09 1.06
CA LEU A 116 6.81 -16.07 0.03
C LEU A 116 7.60 -14.81 0.32
N ARG A 117 7.73 -14.40 1.60
CA ARG A 117 8.56 -13.25 1.95
C ARG A 117 10.01 -13.44 1.56
N VAL A 118 10.59 -14.58 1.91
CA VAL A 118 11.99 -14.91 1.55
C VAL A 118 12.20 -14.91 0.03
N GLN A 119 11.19 -15.32 -0.72
CA GLN A 119 11.27 -15.36 -2.19
C GLN A 119 11.20 -13.98 -2.86
N TYR A 120 10.44 -13.03 -2.29
CA TYR A 120 10.08 -11.80 -3.00
C TYR A 120 10.54 -10.51 -2.33
N LEU A 121 10.87 -10.52 -1.05
CA LEU A 121 11.22 -9.31 -0.31
C LEU A 121 12.70 -9.28 0.07
N PRO A 122 13.28 -8.08 0.26
CA PRO A 122 14.67 -7.95 0.71
C PRO A 122 14.90 -8.62 2.07
N MET A 123 16.01 -9.34 2.21
CA MET A 123 16.32 -10.12 3.40
C MET A 123 16.47 -9.29 4.67
N ASP A 124 16.98 -8.07 4.58
CA ASP A 124 17.12 -7.14 5.71
C ASP A 124 15.78 -6.73 6.33
N VAL A 125 14.72 -6.71 5.50
CA VAL A 125 13.35 -6.46 5.94
C VAL A 125 12.71 -7.71 6.53
N VAL A 126 13.00 -8.89 5.93
CA VAL A 126 12.42 -10.18 6.34
C VAL A 126 12.99 -10.66 7.68
N THR A 127 14.29 -10.50 7.90
CA THR A 127 14.98 -11.02 9.09
C THR A 127 14.70 -10.23 10.37
N ASN A 128 14.41 -8.96 10.24
CA ASN A 128 14.12 -8.09 11.39
C ASN A 128 13.01 -7.09 11.02
N PRO A 129 11.75 -7.54 10.95
CA PRO A 129 10.64 -6.69 10.55
C PRO A 129 10.32 -5.65 11.63
N ASP A 130 10.17 -4.40 11.21
CA ASP A 130 9.63 -3.31 12.00
C ASP A 130 8.77 -2.37 11.13
N TYR A 131 7.98 -1.52 11.78
CA TYR A 131 7.04 -0.66 11.07
C TYR A 131 7.74 0.42 10.22
N SER A 132 8.91 0.88 10.64
CA SER A 132 9.70 1.85 9.86
C SER A 132 10.19 1.22 8.54
N LYS A 133 10.71 -0.02 8.62
CA LYS A 133 11.10 -0.78 7.42
C LYS A 133 9.93 -1.08 6.50
N PHE A 134 8.74 -1.37 7.06
CA PHE A 134 7.52 -1.55 6.30
C PHE A 134 7.17 -0.31 5.48
N ILE A 135 7.17 0.87 6.09
CA ILE A 135 6.91 2.13 5.41
C ILE A 135 7.99 2.41 4.36
N LYS A 136 9.27 2.23 4.72
CA LYS A 136 10.40 2.41 3.78
C LYS A 136 10.27 1.48 2.57
N LEU A 137 9.94 0.21 2.79
CA LEU A 137 9.73 -0.77 1.73
C LEU A 137 8.64 -0.34 0.74
N LEU A 138 7.52 0.18 1.23
CA LEU A 138 6.41 0.64 0.39
C LEU A 138 6.69 1.98 -0.32
N LYS A 139 7.67 2.75 0.16
CA LYS A 139 8.13 4.01 -0.46
C LYS A 139 9.32 3.81 -1.39
N ASP A 140 9.88 2.60 -1.45
CA ASP A 140 11.07 2.33 -2.23
C ASP A 140 10.78 2.50 -3.73
N GLU A 141 11.65 3.22 -4.43
CA GLU A 141 11.51 3.52 -5.86
C GLU A 141 12.33 2.57 -6.75
N ASN A 142 13.08 1.65 -6.15
CA ASN A 142 13.82 0.63 -6.90
C ASN A 142 12.85 -0.32 -7.61
N GLU A 143 13.01 -0.48 -8.93
CA GLU A 143 12.10 -1.29 -9.77
C GLU A 143 12.02 -2.76 -9.33
N ASP A 144 13.14 -3.35 -8.90
CA ASP A 144 13.17 -4.76 -8.47
C ASP A 144 12.43 -4.93 -7.15
N ILE A 145 12.59 -3.99 -6.21
CA ILE A 145 11.88 -3.99 -4.93
C ILE A 145 10.38 -3.79 -5.17
N GLN A 146 9.98 -2.82 -5.96
CA GLN A 146 8.57 -2.58 -6.30
C GLN A 146 7.93 -3.80 -6.98
N THR A 147 8.65 -4.44 -7.89
CA THR A 147 8.18 -5.65 -8.57
C THR A 147 8.09 -6.84 -7.60
N GLY A 148 9.06 -6.99 -6.71
CA GLY A 148 9.07 -8.02 -5.67
C GLY A 148 7.88 -7.88 -4.72
N ILE A 149 7.65 -6.68 -4.19
CA ILE A 149 6.50 -6.39 -3.31
C ILE A 149 5.18 -6.69 -4.03
N ALA A 150 5.03 -6.24 -5.27
CA ALA A 150 3.82 -6.45 -6.05
C ALA A 150 3.56 -7.94 -6.34
N ALA A 151 4.62 -8.70 -6.64
CA ALA A 151 4.56 -10.15 -6.80
C ALA A 151 4.19 -10.84 -5.50
N PHE A 152 4.82 -10.47 -4.38
CA PHE A 152 4.48 -10.98 -3.05
C PHE A 152 2.99 -10.78 -2.75
N ILE A 153 2.50 -9.54 -2.86
CA ILE A 153 1.09 -9.21 -2.57
C ILE A 153 0.15 -10.08 -3.40
N PHE A 154 0.43 -10.25 -4.69
CA PHE A 154 -0.40 -11.07 -5.55
C PHE A 154 -0.40 -12.54 -5.14
N GLN A 155 0.78 -13.14 -4.90
CA GLN A 155 0.89 -14.56 -4.53
C GLN A 155 0.34 -14.82 -3.14
N ALA A 156 0.63 -13.96 -2.17
CA ALA A 156 0.10 -14.05 -0.82
C ALA A 156 -1.44 -13.95 -0.79
N SER A 157 -2.04 -13.02 -1.55
CA SER A 157 -3.49 -12.92 -1.69
C SER A 157 -4.09 -14.18 -2.31
N LYS A 158 -3.40 -14.80 -3.29
CA LYS A 158 -3.83 -16.07 -3.88
C LYS A 158 -3.80 -17.20 -2.85
N CYS A 159 -2.74 -17.31 -2.05
CA CYS A 159 -2.64 -18.31 -0.97
C CYS A 159 -3.74 -18.15 0.09
N ARG A 160 -4.16 -16.92 0.35
CA ARG A 160 -5.28 -16.63 1.28
C ARG A 160 -6.66 -16.95 0.70
N GLY A 161 -6.78 -17.20 -0.61
CA GLY A 161 -8.06 -17.30 -1.31
C GLY A 161 -8.78 -15.94 -1.48
N ASP A 162 -8.06 -14.85 -1.29
CA ASP A 162 -8.60 -13.49 -1.35
C ASP A 162 -8.72 -12.93 -2.79
N LEU A 163 -8.19 -13.64 -3.77
CA LEU A 163 -8.32 -13.29 -5.16
C LEU A 163 -9.68 -13.71 -5.68
N VAL A 164 -10.66 -12.87 -5.53
CA VAL A 164 -11.74 -12.80 -6.50
C VAL A 164 -11.10 -12.19 -7.75
N LEU A 165 -10.78 -13.04 -8.71
CA LEU A 165 -10.35 -12.63 -10.05
C LEU A 165 -11.54 -11.93 -10.71
N THR A 166 -11.69 -10.63 -10.48
CA THR A 166 -12.45 -9.79 -11.38
C THR A 166 -11.54 -9.51 -12.58
N VAL A 167 -11.81 -10.24 -13.65
CA VAL A 167 -11.35 -9.99 -15.01
C VAL A 167 -11.71 -8.58 -15.44
#